data_bcded886a6d246ea817db8e74fa4a534
#
_entry.id   bcded886a6d246ea817db8e74fa4a534
#
_cell.length_a   1.000
_cell.length_b   1.000
_cell.length_c   1.000
_cell.angle_alpha   90.00
_cell.angle_beta   90.00
_cell.angle_gamma   90.00
#
_symmetry.space_group_name_H-M   'P 1'
#
loop_
_entity.id
_entity.type
_entity.pdbx_description
1 polymer ?
#
loop_
_entity_poly.entity_id
_entity_poly.type
_entity_poly.pdbx_seq_one_letter_code
_entity_poly.pdbx_strand_id
1 'polypeptide(L)'
;IRAMIFHLGVLRHLAENGALETISRVSTVSGGSLLLGLVFKECGYVWPSSDQFLSLVYPALRDQLCAKSLQWGAARQLLRPANWRYLLSRSNLLAKALQHEWGVTAELSQLPRAPEWSINGTTAETGKRFRFKRDSVGDYTLGYSAPGEFPLADALAMSAAFPGGFGPLSFEAGNFQWKKRPAWDSPLESAANV
;
A
#
# COMPACT_ATOMS: atom_id res chain seq x y z
N ILE A 1 0.95 9.88 -10.19
CA ILE A 1 1.01 9.19 -11.50
C ILE A 1 2.44 9.15 -12.01
N ARG A 2 3.22 10.26 -12.08
CA ARG A 2 4.59 10.26 -12.64
C ARG A 2 5.48 9.18 -12.01
N ALA A 3 5.50 9.06 -10.68
CA ALA A 3 6.28 8.01 -9.99
C ALA A 3 5.80 6.59 -10.35
N MET A 4 4.49 6.40 -10.54
CA MET A 4 3.94 5.10 -10.95
C MET A 4 4.45 4.71 -12.35
N ILE A 5 4.41 5.64 -13.31
CA ILE A 5 4.90 5.40 -14.67
C ILE A 5 6.39 5.10 -14.68
N PHE A 6 7.18 5.86 -13.91
CA PHE A 6 8.61 5.63 -13.77
C PHE A 6 8.90 4.20 -13.25
N HIS A 7 8.27 3.81 -12.15
CA HIS A 7 8.48 2.48 -11.58
C HIS A 7 7.90 1.36 -12.44
N LEU A 8 6.86 1.62 -13.23
CA LEU A 8 6.36 0.66 -14.23
C LEU A 8 7.44 0.38 -15.29
N GLY A 9 8.16 1.43 -15.73
CA GLY A 9 9.32 1.29 -16.63
C GLY A 9 10.47 0.51 -16.00
N VAL A 10 10.75 0.74 -14.70
CA VAL A 10 11.77 -0.02 -13.96
C VAL A 10 11.40 -1.51 -13.88
N LEU A 11 10.17 -1.83 -13.52
CA LEU A 11 9.71 -3.24 -13.47
C LEU A 11 9.74 -3.89 -14.85
N ARG A 12 9.39 -3.14 -15.89
CA ARG A 12 9.52 -3.62 -17.28
C ARG A 12 10.97 -3.97 -17.61
N HIS A 13 11.90 -3.09 -17.32
CA HIS A 13 13.32 -3.34 -17.57
C HIS A 13 13.83 -4.57 -16.81
N LEU A 14 13.44 -4.73 -15.54
CA LEU A 14 13.78 -5.93 -14.77
C LEU A 14 13.20 -7.20 -15.40
N ALA A 15 11.95 -7.15 -15.85
CA ALA A 15 11.30 -8.27 -16.52
C ALA A 15 11.96 -8.62 -17.86
N GLU A 16 12.35 -7.62 -18.67
CA GLU A 16 13.08 -7.83 -19.93
C GLU A 16 14.42 -8.56 -19.70
N ASN A 17 14.98 -8.49 -18.50
CA ASN A 17 16.22 -9.17 -18.10
C ASN A 17 15.95 -10.43 -17.24
N GLY A 18 14.71 -10.93 -17.15
CA GLY A 18 14.38 -12.11 -16.36
C GLY A 18 14.66 -11.97 -14.86
N ALA A 19 14.62 -10.74 -14.33
CA ALA A 19 15.05 -10.45 -12.97
C ALA A 19 13.90 -10.43 -11.94
N LEU A 20 12.62 -10.46 -12.37
CA LEU A 20 11.50 -10.42 -11.43
C LEU A 20 11.48 -11.65 -10.52
N GLU A 21 11.87 -12.81 -11.03
CA GLU A 21 11.91 -14.08 -10.30
C GLU A 21 12.96 -14.10 -9.18
N THR A 22 13.97 -13.24 -9.28
CA THR A 22 15.07 -13.15 -8.29
C THR A 22 14.75 -12.18 -7.13
N ILE A 23 13.66 -11.43 -7.25
CA ILE A 23 13.28 -10.42 -6.24
C ILE A 23 12.72 -11.14 -5.02
N SER A 24 13.42 -11.07 -3.90
CA SER A 24 12.99 -11.63 -2.63
C SER A 24 12.33 -10.60 -1.69
N ARG A 25 12.64 -9.32 -1.87
CA ARG A 25 12.10 -8.23 -1.04
C ARG A 25 11.85 -6.98 -1.86
N VAL A 26 10.75 -6.30 -1.53
CA VAL A 26 10.39 -5.00 -2.12
C VAL A 26 10.01 -4.03 -1.00
N SER A 27 10.51 -2.81 -1.10
CA SER A 27 10.18 -1.72 -0.17
C SER A 27 9.70 -0.53 -0.98
N THR A 28 8.50 -0.05 -0.70
CA THR A 28 7.87 1.01 -1.51
C THR A 28 7.33 2.14 -0.66
N VAL A 29 7.18 3.29 -1.28
CA VAL A 29 6.54 4.49 -0.72
C VAL A 29 5.74 5.20 -1.81
N SER A 30 4.63 5.82 -1.45
CA SER A 30 3.83 6.70 -2.31
C SER A 30 3.43 6.05 -3.64
N GLY A 31 3.79 6.69 -4.78
CA GLY A 31 3.48 6.17 -6.12
C GLY A 31 4.05 4.78 -6.40
N GLY A 32 5.18 4.41 -5.79
CA GLY A 32 5.72 3.05 -5.87
C GLY A 32 4.82 2.03 -5.20
N SER A 33 4.24 2.37 -4.05
CA SER A 33 3.26 1.52 -3.35
C SER A 33 1.98 1.36 -4.16
N LEU A 34 1.45 2.47 -4.69
CA LEU A 34 0.26 2.44 -5.54
C LEU A 34 0.46 1.54 -6.77
N LEU A 35 1.59 1.70 -7.47
CA LEU A 35 1.88 0.87 -8.63
C LEU A 35 1.96 -0.60 -8.25
N LEU A 36 2.73 -0.94 -7.20
CA LEU A 36 2.92 -2.33 -6.84
C LEU A 36 1.61 -2.99 -6.37
N GLY A 37 0.74 -2.24 -5.69
CA GLY A 37 -0.62 -2.68 -5.37
C GLY A 37 -1.44 -3.04 -6.62
N LEU A 38 -1.30 -2.27 -7.70
CA LEU A 38 -1.93 -2.57 -8.97
C LEU A 38 -1.30 -3.78 -9.67
N VAL A 39 0.03 -3.94 -9.62
CA VAL A 39 0.71 -5.13 -10.13
C VAL A 39 0.16 -6.38 -9.45
N PHE A 40 0.10 -6.40 -8.13
CA PHE A 40 -0.46 -7.53 -7.38
C PHE A 40 -1.93 -7.77 -7.72
N LYS A 41 -2.73 -6.71 -7.84
CA LYS A 41 -4.15 -6.83 -8.23
C LYS A 41 -4.31 -7.44 -9.61
N GLU A 42 -3.53 -7.04 -10.62
CA GLU A 42 -3.61 -7.59 -11.97
C GLU A 42 -3.16 -9.07 -12.04
N CYS A 43 -2.35 -9.50 -11.09
CA CYS A 43 -1.86 -10.90 -10.99
C CYS A 43 -2.66 -11.75 -9.98
N GLY A 44 -3.83 -11.30 -9.52
CA GLY A 44 -4.61 -12.05 -8.52
C GLY A 44 -3.89 -12.18 -7.17
N TYR A 45 -3.08 -11.18 -6.80
CA TYR A 45 -2.28 -11.12 -5.58
C TYR A 45 -1.17 -12.17 -5.49
N VAL A 46 -0.65 -12.58 -6.64
CA VAL A 46 0.56 -13.39 -6.77
C VAL A 46 1.66 -12.56 -7.43
N TRP A 47 2.94 -12.84 -7.15
CA TRP A 47 4.04 -12.16 -7.82
C TRP A 47 4.20 -12.71 -9.25
N PRO A 48 4.19 -11.85 -10.28
CA PRO A 48 4.28 -12.31 -11.66
C PRO A 48 5.67 -12.79 -12.02
N SER A 49 5.75 -13.77 -12.92
CA SER A 49 6.98 -14.02 -13.66
C SER A 49 7.29 -12.88 -14.62
N SER A 50 8.54 -12.79 -15.08
CA SER A 50 8.95 -11.79 -16.08
C SER A 50 8.12 -11.86 -17.35
N ASP A 51 7.86 -13.04 -17.87
CA ASP A 51 7.03 -13.26 -19.07
C ASP A 51 5.57 -12.84 -18.84
N GLN A 52 5.00 -13.23 -17.71
CA GLN A 52 3.64 -12.84 -17.35
C GLN A 52 3.53 -11.32 -17.17
N PHE A 53 4.53 -10.70 -16.56
CA PHE A 53 4.54 -9.24 -16.40
C PHE A 53 4.57 -8.54 -17.76
N LEU A 54 5.44 -8.95 -18.68
CA LEU A 54 5.58 -8.31 -19.99
C LEU A 54 4.35 -8.53 -20.89
N SER A 55 3.78 -9.74 -20.85
CA SER A 55 2.68 -10.11 -21.76
C SER A 55 1.31 -9.63 -21.30
N LEU A 56 1.05 -9.57 -19.98
CA LEU A 56 -0.27 -9.29 -19.42
C LEU A 56 -0.29 -8.02 -18.58
N VAL A 57 0.60 -7.92 -17.58
CA VAL A 57 0.50 -6.90 -16.53
C VAL A 57 0.92 -5.54 -17.05
N TYR A 58 2.06 -5.46 -17.72
CA TYR A 58 2.59 -4.20 -18.23
C TYR A 58 1.65 -3.51 -19.23
N PRO A 59 1.10 -4.19 -20.27
CA PRO A 59 0.16 -3.57 -21.18
C PRO A 59 -1.11 -3.08 -20.47
N ALA A 60 -1.69 -3.91 -19.60
CA ALA A 60 -2.90 -3.57 -18.86
C ALA A 60 -2.71 -2.33 -17.98
N LEU A 61 -1.61 -2.27 -17.22
CA LEU A 61 -1.32 -1.13 -16.35
C LEU A 61 -0.96 0.12 -17.13
N ARG A 62 -0.21 0.00 -18.23
CA ARG A 62 0.09 1.14 -19.12
C ARG A 62 -1.20 1.78 -19.62
N ASP A 63 -2.10 0.97 -20.15
CA ASP A 63 -3.35 1.46 -20.73
C ASP A 63 -4.27 2.03 -19.63
N GLN A 64 -4.32 1.38 -18.46
CA GLN A 64 -5.09 1.86 -17.32
C GLN A 64 -4.57 3.21 -16.79
N LEU A 65 -3.24 3.37 -16.66
CA LEU A 65 -2.62 4.60 -16.17
C LEU A 65 -2.73 5.76 -17.18
N CYS A 66 -2.83 5.46 -18.48
CA CYS A 66 -3.10 6.46 -19.50
C CYS A 66 -4.58 6.86 -19.53
N ALA A 67 -5.50 5.92 -19.33
CA ALA A 67 -6.94 6.16 -19.44
C ALA A 67 -7.58 6.70 -18.15
N LYS A 68 -7.06 6.35 -16.98
CA LYS A 68 -7.66 6.69 -15.68
C LYS A 68 -6.76 7.62 -14.87
N SER A 69 -7.37 8.61 -14.24
CA SER A 69 -6.71 9.49 -13.26
C SER A 69 -7.17 9.15 -11.85
N LEU A 70 -6.23 8.76 -10.98
CA LEU A 70 -6.49 8.53 -9.55
C LEU A 70 -7.08 9.77 -8.85
N GLN A 71 -6.67 10.96 -9.28
CA GLN A 71 -7.15 12.22 -8.71
C GLN A 71 -8.63 12.45 -9.04
N TRP A 72 -9.02 12.21 -10.30
CA TRP A 72 -10.42 12.30 -10.70
C TRP A 72 -11.28 11.19 -10.08
N GLY A 73 -10.71 9.99 -9.91
CA GLY A 73 -11.36 8.91 -9.17
C GLY A 73 -11.66 9.31 -7.72
N ALA A 74 -10.67 9.86 -7.01
CA ALA A 74 -10.88 10.37 -5.65
C ALA A 74 -11.91 11.50 -5.60
N ALA A 75 -11.90 12.43 -6.57
CA ALA A 75 -12.88 13.51 -6.66
C ALA A 75 -14.31 12.99 -6.90
N ARG A 76 -14.49 11.95 -7.73
CA ARG A 76 -15.79 11.32 -7.96
C ARG A 76 -16.39 10.69 -6.69
N GLN A 77 -15.56 10.24 -5.74
CA GLN A 77 -16.05 9.72 -4.47
C GLN A 77 -16.80 10.79 -3.66
N LEU A 78 -16.53 12.08 -3.88
CA LEU A 78 -17.26 13.19 -3.25
C LEU A 78 -18.69 13.34 -3.77
N LEU A 79 -19.00 12.80 -4.95
CA LEU A 79 -20.36 12.78 -5.48
C LEU A 79 -21.29 11.81 -4.73
N ARG A 80 -20.72 10.94 -3.88
CA ARG A 80 -21.48 10.03 -3.02
C ARG A 80 -21.73 10.68 -1.67
N PRO A 81 -22.99 10.97 -1.26
CA PRO A 81 -23.27 11.64 0.03
C PRO A 81 -22.70 10.92 1.25
N ALA A 82 -22.63 9.58 1.22
CA ALA A 82 -22.05 8.77 2.29
C ALA A 82 -20.55 9.07 2.52
N ASN A 83 -19.85 9.65 1.54
CA ASN A 83 -18.45 9.99 1.62
C ASN A 83 -18.18 11.42 2.07
N TRP A 84 -19.21 12.25 2.28
CA TRP A 84 -19.03 13.64 2.71
C TRP A 84 -18.34 13.78 4.07
N ARG A 85 -18.49 12.79 4.93
CA ARG A 85 -17.72 12.69 6.19
C ARG A 85 -16.20 12.68 5.98
N TYR A 86 -15.74 12.35 4.76
CA TYR A 86 -14.32 12.30 4.39
C TYR A 86 -13.85 13.53 3.62
N LEU A 87 -14.65 14.61 3.52
CA LEU A 87 -14.30 15.83 2.82
C LEU A 87 -12.96 16.43 3.29
N LEU A 88 -12.65 16.29 4.58
CA LEU A 88 -11.40 16.73 5.18
C LEU A 88 -10.29 15.69 5.17
N SER A 89 -10.58 14.43 4.76
CA SER A 89 -9.61 13.34 4.68
C SER A 89 -9.53 12.79 3.26
N ARG A 90 -8.74 13.44 2.43
CA ARG A 90 -8.51 13.02 1.03
C ARG A 90 -7.88 11.63 0.93
N SER A 91 -7.16 11.19 1.96
CA SER A 91 -6.58 9.84 2.02
C SER A 91 -7.65 8.76 2.09
N ASN A 92 -8.74 8.97 2.83
CA ASN A 92 -9.89 8.06 2.83
C ASN A 92 -10.57 8.00 1.45
N LEU A 93 -10.68 9.15 0.76
CA LEU A 93 -11.22 9.18 -0.59
C LEU A 93 -10.34 8.42 -1.58
N LEU A 94 -9.02 8.51 -1.42
CA LEU A 94 -8.07 7.73 -2.22
C LEU A 94 -8.22 6.23 -1.96
N ALA A 95 -8.33 5.81 -0.69
CA ALA A 95 -8.57 4.41 -0.34
C ALA A 95 -9.86 3.88 -0.97
N LYS A 96 -10.95 4.66 -0.90
CA LYS A 96 -12.23 4.30 -1.55
C LYS A 96 -12.13 4.25 -3.07
N ALA A 97 -11.39 5.16 -3.69
CA ALA A 97 -11.14 5.10 -5.14
C ALA A 97 -10.35 3.84 -5.51
N LEU A 98 -9.31 3.49 -4.74
CA LEU A 98 -8.53 2.26 -4.94
C LEU A 98 -9.41 1.02 -4.84
N GLN A 99 -10.32 0.96 -3.87
CA GLN A 99 -11.25 -0.15 -3.68
C GLN A 99 -12.29 -0.22 -4.82
N HIS A 100 -13.00 0.87 -5.10
CA HIS A 100 -14.19 0.84 -5.95
C HIS A 100 -13.91 1.05 -7.44
N GLU A 101 -12.91 1.85 -7.79
CA GLU A 101 -12.63 2.18 -9.19
C GLU A 101 -11.43 1.42 -9.74
N TRP A 102 -10.48 1.07 -8.87
CA TRP A 102 -9.26 0.36 -9.24
C TRP A 102 -9.29 -1.12 -8.85
N GLY A 103 -10.28 -1.56 -8.08
CA GLY A 103 -10.50 -2.96 -7.74
C GLY A 103 -9.49 -3.56 -6.77
N VAL A 104 -8.83 -2.72 -5.94
CA VAL A 104 -7.92 -3.19 -4.90
C VAL A 104 -8.73 -3.58 -3.67
N THR A 105 -9.15 -4.83 -3.59
CA THR A 105 -10.08 -5.34 -2.56
C THR A 105 -9.43 -6.26 -1.53
N ALA A 106 -8.19 -6.68 -1.76
CA ALA A 106 -7.48 -7.58 -0.86
C ALA A 106 -7.12 -6.92 0.47
N GLU A 107 -6.88 -7.76 1.45
CA GLU A 107 -6.27 -7.43 2.74
C GLU A 107 -4.76 -7.69 2.70
N LEU A 108 -4.01 -7.09 3.66
CA LEU A 108 -2.58 -7.33 3.78
C LEU A 108 -2.23 -8.81 3.96
N SER A 109 -3.04 -9.54 4.72
CA SER A 109 -2.88 -10.98 5.01
C SER A 109 -2.92 -11.86 3.76
N GLN A 110 -3.58 -11.40 2.69
CA GLN A 110 -3.73 -12.10 1.42
C GLN A 110 -2.55 -11.93 0.47
N LEU A 111 -1.62 -11.01 0.76
CA LEU A 111 -0.42 -10.83 -0.04
C LEU A 111 0.47 -12.08 0.01
N PRO A 112 1.30 -12.36 -1.02
CA PRO A 112 2.21 -13.48 -1.00
C PRO A 112 3.32 -13.29 0.04
N ARG A 113 3.94 -14.39 0.47
CA ARG A 113 5.10 -14.33 1.37
C ARG A 113 6.38 -13.91 0.66
N ALA A 114 6.48 -14.19 -0.63
CA ALA A 114 7.60 -13.82 -1.48
C ALA A 114 7.09 -13.17 -2.77
N PRO A 115 7.67 -12.04 -3.15
CA PRO A 115 8.64 -11.24 -2.40
C PRO A 115 8.02 -10.64 -1.12
N GLU A 116 8.83 -10.50 -0.05
CA GLU A 116 8.39 -9.79 1.14
C GLU A 116 8.17 -8.31 0.80
N TRP A 117 6.94 -7.85 0.86
CA TRP A 117 6.62 -6.47 0.54
C TRP A 117 6.41 -5.63 1.79
N SER A 118 7.19 -4.52 1.88
CA SER A 118 7.03 -3.47 2.89
C SER A 118 6.45 -2.21 2.24
N ILE A 119 5.22 -1.87 2.58
CA ILE A 119 4.58 -0.60 2.23
C ILE A 119 4.93 0.38 3.35
N ASN A 120 5.57 1.51 3.01
CA ASN A 120 6.00 2.47 4.02
C ASN A 120 5.11 3.72 4.00
N GLY A 121 4.73 4.14 5.19
CA GLY A 121 4.08 5.41 5.48
C GLY A 121 4.83 6.17 6.57
N THR A 122 4.24 7.25 7.04
CA THR A 122 4.76 8.06 8.14
C THR A 122 3.65 8.33 9.14
N THR A 123 3.90 8.06 10.41
CA THR A 123 2.97 8.41 11.51
C THR A 123 2.92 9.91 11.67
N ALA A 124 1.73 10.51 11.63
CA ALA A 124 1.56 11.96 11.72
C ALA A 124 2.02 12.52 13.09
N GLU A 125 1.76 11.79 14.17
CA GLU A 125 2.06 12.19 15.54
C GLU A 125 3.56 12.17 15.84
N THR A 126 4.29 11.21 15.30
CA THR A 126 5.70 10.99 15.69
C THR A 126 6.69 11.29 14.56
N GLY A 127 6.24 11.42 13.32
CA GLY A 127 7.10 11.53 12.14
C GLY A 127 7.90 10.27 11.85
N LYS A 128 7.58 9.15 12.52
CA LYS A 128 8.31 7.89 12.35
C LYS A 128 7.77 7.09 11.17
N ARG A 129 8.65 6.26 10.59
CA ARG A 129 8.28 5.36 9.51
C ARG A 129 7.36 4.26 10.02
N PHE A 130 6.12 4.24 9.54
CA PHE A 130 5.18 3.16 9.75
C PHE A 130 5.25 2.16 8.59
N ARG A 131 5.22 0.87 8.88
CA ARG A 131 5.30 -0.20 7.88
C ARG A 131 4.05 -1.06 7.90
N PHE A 132 3.59 -1.37 6.70
CA PHE A 132 2.52 -2.33 6.46
C PHE A 132 3.13 -3.50 5.69
N LYS A 133 3.01 -4.69 6.25
CA LYS A 133 3.45 -5.95 5.65
C LYS A 133 2.34 -6.97 5.76
N ARG A 134 2.47 -8.07 5.03
CA ARG A 134 1.56 -9.19 5.12
C ARG A 134 1.30 -9.68 6.55
N ASP A 135 2.35 -9.83 7.34
CA ASP A 135 2.28 -10.47 8.66
C ASP A 135 2.46 -9.45 9.81
N SER A 136 2.66 -8.18 9.53
CA SER A 136 2.84 -7.17 10.57
C SER A 136 2.57 -5.75 10.10
N VAL A 137 2.01 -4.95 11.01
CA VAL A 137 1.87 -3.49 10.87
C VAL A 137 2.48 -2.81 12.08
N GLY A 138 3.08 -1.63 11.91
CA GLY A 138 3.60 -0.87 13.04
C GLY A 138 4.84 -0.07 12.76
N ASP A 139 5.29 0.59 13.81
CA ASP A 139 6.54 1.34 13.85
C ASP A 139 7.33 1.03 15.13
N TYR A 140 8.51 1.63 15.21
CA TYR A 140 9.40 1.44 16.37
C TYR A 140 8.82 2.04 17.66
N THR A 141 8.04 3.10 17.57
CA THR A 141 7.49 3.82 18.73
C THR A 141 6.25 3.13 19.28
N LEU A 142 5.32 2.83 18.40
CA LEU A 142 4.03 2.20 18.73
C LEU A 142 4.21 0.69 19.03
N GLY A 143 5.13 0.04 18.32
CA GLY A 143 5.27 -1.40 18.30
C GLY A 143 4.74 -2.02 17.02
N TYR A 144 4.62 -3.34 17.01
CA TYR A 144 4.16 -4.13 15.87
C TYR A 144 3.01 -5.05 16.27
N SER A 145 2.04 -5.18 15.39
CA SER A 145 0.90 -6.09 15.55
C SER A 145 0.67 -6.90 14.28
N ALA A 146 -0.04 -8.00 14.38
CA ALA A 146 -0.60 -8.66 13.21
C ALA A 146 -1.61 -7.71 12.53
N PRO A 147 -1.67 -7.68 11.18
CA PRO A 147 -2.52 -6.74 10.45
C PRO A 147 -4.02 -7.05 10.58
N GLY A 148 -4.41 -8.29 10.96
CA GLY A 148 -5.80 -8.71 10.91
C GLY A 148 -6.37 -8.58 9.50
N GLU A 149 -7.58 -8.05 9.40
CA GLU A 149 -8.30 -7.78 8.14
C GLU A 149 -7.99 -6.38 7.57
N PHE A 150 -6.75 -5.88 7.75
CA PHE A 150 -6.39 -4.53 7.31
C PHE A 150 -6.41 -4.42 5.78
N PRO A 151 -7.23 -3.50 5.20
CA PRO A 151 -7.36 -3.38 3.76
C PRO A 151 -6.05 -2.91 3.10
N LEU A 152 -5.62 -3.58 2.05
CA LEU A 152 -4.46 -3.15 1.26
C LEU A 152 -4.63 -1.74 0.72
N ALA A 153 -5.84 -1.39 0.26
CA ALA A 153 -6.13 -0.05 -0.25
C ALA A 153 -5.87 1.06 0.76
N ASP A 154 -6.14 0.81 2.05
CA ASP A 154 -5.89 1.77 3.12
C ASP A 154 -4.39 1.93 3.36
N ALA A 155 -3.62 0.83 3.38
CA ALA A 155 -2.15 0.87 3.47
C ALA A 155 -1.53 1.65 2.30
N LEU A 156 -2.03 1.44 1.08
CA LEU A 156 -1.60 2.16 -0.11
C LEU A 156 -1.93 3.65 -0.03
N ALA A 157 -3.14 3.99 0.42
CA ALA A 157 -3.55 5.38 0.60
C ALA A 157 -2.73 6.09 1.68
N MET A 158 -2.44 5.43 2.81
CA MET A 158 -1.55 5.96 3.85
C MET A 158 -0.14 6.19 3.32
N SER A 159 0.40 5.25 2.54
CA SER A 159 1.72 5.37 1.93
C SER A 159 1.79 6.52 0.91
N ALA A 160 0.69 6.83 0.25
CA ALA A 160 0.58 7.88 -0.75
C ALA A 160 0.10 9.23 -0.17
N ALA A 161 -0.27 9.28 1.10
CA ALA A 161 -0.72 10.50 1.78
C ALA A 161 0.42 11.51 1.88
N PHE A 162 0.34 12.56 1.09
CA PHE A 162 1.33 13.64 1.06
C PHE A 162 0.89 14.80 1.95
N PRO A 163 1.72 15.26 2.89
CA PRO A 163 1.41 16.42 3.72
C PRO A 163 1.11 17.66 2.86
N GLY A 164 0.01 18.36 3.17
CA GLY A 164 -0.46 19.52 2.39
C GLY A 164 -1.35 19.18 1.19
N GLY A 165 -1.37 17.93 0.70
CA GLY A 165 -2.26 17.49 -0.37
C GLY A 165 -3.35 16.52 0.09
N PHE A 166 -2.98 15.60 0.97
CA PHE A 166 -3.85 14.61 1.58
C PHE A 166 -3.70 14.68 3.09
N GLY A 167 -4.80 14.74 3.83
CA GLY A 167 -4.77 14.63 5.29
C GLY A 167 -4.36 13.21 5.72
N PRO A 168 -3.96 13.00 6.98
CA PRO A 168 -3.66 11.69 7.49
C PRO A 168 -4.90 10.79 7.41
N LEU A 169 -4.69 9.49 7.19
CA LEU A 169 -5.71 8.48 7.34
C LEU A 169 -5.58 7.92 8.75
N SER A 170 -6.69 7.92 9.49
CA SER A 170 -6.73 7.39 10.84
C SER A 170 -7.27 5.97 10.84
N PHE A 171 -6.76 5.13 11.73
CA PHE A 171 -7.30 3.81 12.03
C PHE A 171 -7.36 3.62 13.55
N GLU A 172 -8.23 2.72 14.00
CA GLU A 172 -8.45 2.44 15.42
C GLU A 172 -7.31 1.58 15.97
N ALA A 173 -6.35 2.20 16.66
CA ALA A 173 -5.19 1.50 17.22
C ALA A 173 -5.59 0.44 18.28
N GLY A 174 -6.73 0.64 18.98
CA GLY A 174 -7.25 -0.30 19.96
C GLY A 174 -7.66 -1.67 19.39
N ASN A 175 -7.86 -1.78 18.09
CA ASN A 175 -8.19 -3.06 17.44
C ASN A 175 -6.97 -3.97 17.26
N PHE A 176 -5.78 -3.53 17.64
CA PHE A 176 -4.53 -4.23 17.44
C PHE A 176 -3.87 -4.63 18.75
N GLN A 177 -3.23 -5.80 18.76
CA GLN A 177 -2.43 -6.28 19.88
C GLN A 177 -0.97 -5.88 19.68
N TRP A 178 -0.62 -4.68 20.11
CA TRP A 178 0.72 -4.14 19.96
C TRP A 178 1.75 -4.89 20.80
N LYS A 179 2.87 -5.24 20.16
CA LYS A 179 4.05 -5.86 20.80
C LYS A 179 5.27 -5.02 20.50
N LYS A 180 6.03 -4.73 21.51
CA LYS A 180 7.24 -3.92 21.41
C LYS A 180 8.43 -4.69 21.95
N ARG A 181 9.60 -4.43 21.39
CA ARG A 181 10.86 -4.93 21.96
C ARG A 181 11.42 -3.85 22.90
N PRO A 182 11.75 -4.17 24.16
CA PRO A 182 12.45 -3.25 25.07
C PRO A 182 13.81 -2.83 24.52
N ALA A 183 14.54 -3.76 23.89
CA ALA A 183 15.77 -3.53 23.15
C ALA A 183 15.72 -4.25 21.79
N TRP A 184 16.62 -3.91 20.90
CA TRP A 184 16.62 -4.45 19.52
C TRP A 184 16.79 -5.99 19.46
N ASP A 185 17.46 -6.57 20.44
CA ASP A 185 17.74 -8.01 20.60
C ASP A 185 16.78 -8.73 21.55
N SER A 186 15.89 -8.00 22.22
CA SER A 186 14.94 -8.56 23.17
C SER A 186 13.75 -9.23 22.46
N PRO A 187 13.07 -10.20 23.12
CA PRO A 187 11.78 -10.72 22.66
C PRO A 187 10.72 -9.63 22.50
N LEU A 188 9.72 -9.90 21.68
CA LEU A 188 8.55 -9.04 21.58
C LEU A 188 7.68 -9.18 22.83
N GLU A 189 7.40 -8.08 23.49
CA GLU A 189 6.50 -8.01 24.65
C GLU A 189 5.22 -7.25 24.29
N SER A 190 4.14 -7.50 25.01
CA SER A 190 2.92 -6.72 24.84
C SER A 190 3.19 -5.27 25.21
N ALA A 191 2.86 -4.33 24.34
CA ALA A 191 2.94 -2.92 24.65
C ALA A 191 1.80 -2.59 25.62
N ALA A 192 2.13 -2.29 26.86
CA ALA A 192 1.18 -1.76 27.80
C ALA A 192 0.83 -0.33 27.37
N ASN A 193 -0.47 -0.03 27.24
CA ASN A 193 -1.01 1.32 27.02
C ASN A 193 -0.62 1.97 25.67
N VAL A 194 -1.21 1.49 24.59
CA VAL A 194 -1.34 2.23 23.34
C VAL A 194 -2.76 2.77 23.20
#